data_3e600c6d8c1e9633d51028aee12ecf1a
#
_entry.id   3e600c6d8c1e9633d51028aee12ecf1a
#
_cell.length_a   1.000
_cell.length_b   1.000
_cell.length_c   1.000
_cell.angle_alpha   90.00
_cell.angle_beta   90.00
_cell.angle_gamma   90.00
#
_symmetry.space_group_name_H-M   'P 1'
#
loop_
_entity.id
_entity.type
_entity.pdbx_description
1 polymer ?
#
loop_
_entity_poly.entity_id
_entity_poly.type
_entity_poly.pdbx_seq_one_letter_code
_entity_poly.pdbx_strand_id
1 'polypeptide(L)'
;MTTDWVKPIPQPDNVSAPYWAAARDGRLLVQQCPQCGNRQWYPRALCTRCGAEPEWLECAGSGVVHTYTVIRQMGMEGFRDEVPYVVAMIDLDEGPRVMGNVVDIDVVDMRIGLSVEVVFVGVADDVGIPQWRPRAAG
;
A
#
# COMPACT_ATOMS: atom_id res chain seq x y z
N MET A 1 14.88 5.69 13.17
CA MET A 1 14.34 4.80 14.21
C MET A 1 14.35 3.37 13.71
N THR A 2 14.99 2.50 14.45
CA THR A 2 15.02 1.08 14.08
C THR A 2 13.71 0.43 14.48
N THR A 3 13.25 -0.50 13.66
CA THR A 3 12.08 -1.31 13.94
C THR A 3 12.50 -2.76 14.05
N ASP A 4 11.67 -3.58 14.65
CA ASP A 4 11.88 -5.03 14.71
C ASP A 4 11.45 -5.72 13.41
N TRP A 5 11.45 -4.98 12.31
CA TRP A 5 11.03 -5.47 11.01
C TRP A 5 12.04 -6.48 10.48
N VAL A 6 11.61 -7.75 10.37
CA VAL A 6 12.48 -8.85 9.93
C VAL A 6 12.12 -9.35 8.52
N LYS A 7 11.05 -8.82 7.94
CA LYS A 7 10.64 -9.14 6.58
C LYS A 7 11.54 -8.42 5.58
N PRO A 8 11.57 -8.84 4.31
CA PRO A 8 12.35 -8.13 3.29
C PRO A 8 11.97 -6.66 3.21
N ILE A 9 12.98 -5.81 3.01
CA ILE A 9 12.79 -4.37 2.88
C ILE A 9 12.78 -4.02 1.40
N PRO A 10 11.76 -3.28 0.91
CA PRO A 10 11.76 -2.82 -0.48
C PRO A 10 13.02 -2.06 -0.83
N GLN A 11 13.51 -2.26 -2.05
CA GLN A 11 14.69 -1.57 -2.57
C GLN A 11 14.20 -0.48 -3.53
N PRO A 12 14.19 0.79 -3.09
CA PRO A 12 13.75 1.88 -3.96
C PRO A 12 14.64 2.00 -5.19
N ASP A 13 14.02 2.26 -6.33
CA ASP A 13 14.72 2.62 -7.56
C ASP A 13 14.41 4.09 -7.90
N ASN A 14 14.93 4.56 -9.05
CA ASN A 14 14.74 5.95 -9.44
C ASN A 14 13.26 6.34 -9.62
N VAL A 15 12.43 5.38 -9.97
CA VAL A 15 11.00 5.62 -10.22
C VAL A 15 10.21 5.58 -8.91
N SER A 16 10.49 4.60 -8.05
CA SER A 16 9.68 4.34 -6.85
C SER A 16 10.17 5.06 -5.60
N ALA A 17 11.39 5.61 -5.61
CA ALA A 17 11.96 6.23 -4.43
C ALA A 17 11.05 7.27 -3.77
N PRO A 18 10.39 8.19 -4.52
CA PRO A 18 9.48 9.15 -3.88
C PRO A 18 8.30 8.48 -3.18
N TYR A 19 7.80 7.37 -3.72
CA TYR A 19 6.70 6.61 -3.11
C TYR A 19 7.10 6.08 -1.73
N TRP A 20 8.26 5.43 -1.66
CA TRP A 20 8.73 4.83 -0.40
C TRP A 20 9.11 5.88 0.64
N ALA A 21 9.76 6.98 0.20
CA ALA A 21 10.15 8.07 1.08
C ALA A 21 8.92 8.78 1.65
N ALA A 22 7.90 9.03 0.83
CA ALA A 22 6.65 9.62 1.30
C ALA A 22 5.96 8.72 2.32
N ALA A 23 5.94 7.41 2.08
CA ALA A 23 5.37 6.46 3.02
C ALA A 23 6.12 6.48 4.36
N ARG A 24 7.44 6.67 4.33
CA ARG A 24 8.24 6.84 5.55
C ARG A 24 7.79 8.07 6.35
N ASP A 25 7.33 9.12 5.65
CA ASP A 25 6.84 10.35 6.26
C ASP A 25 5.32 10.32 6.54
N GLY A 26 4.68 9.19 6.35
CA GLY A 26 3.26 9.04 6.62
C GLY A 26 2.34 9.56 5.52
N ARG A 27 2.84 9.63 4.28
CA ARG A 27 2.07 10.09 3.13
C ARG A 27 1.98 9.01 2.06
N LEU A 28 0.78 8.80 1.54
CA LEU A 28 0.54 7.83 0.47
C LEU A 28 0.48 8.57 -0.87
N LEU A 29 1.37 8.21 -1.79
CA LEU A 29 1.41 8.79 -3.11
C LEU A 29 1.01 7.78 -4.18
N VAL A 30 0.31 8.27 -5.20
CA VAL A 30 0.12 7.57 -6.45
C VAL A 30 0.58 8.50 -7.58
N GLN A 31 0.64 7.99 -8.80
CA GLN A 31 1.00 8.83 -9.94
C GLN A 31 -0.24 9.30 -10.67
N GLN A 32 -0.19 10.54 -11.15
CA GLN A 32 -1.22 11.12 -11.99
C GLN A 32 -0.59 11.74 -13.23
N CYS A 33 -1.12 11.41 -14.39
CA CYS A 33 -0.63 11.94 -15.65
C CYS A 33 -1.17 13.36 -15.87
N PRO A 34 -0.29 14.38 -16.09
CA PRO A 34 -0.76 15.73 -16.36
C PRO A 34 -1.39 15.88 -17.73
N GLN A 35 -1.14 14.95 -18.65
CA GLN A 35 -1.67 15.03 -20.01
C GLN A 35 -3.07 14.42 -20.13
N CYS A 36 -3.26 13.18 -19.65
CA CYS A 36 -4.53 12.49 -19.82
C CYS A 36 -5.31 12.30 -18.54
N GLY A 37 -4.75 12.69 -17.38
CA GLY A 37 -5.42 12.54 -16.09
C GLY A 37 -5.43 11.14 -15.52
N ASN A 38 -4.81 10.17 -16.19
CA ASN A 38 -4.75 8.81 -15.69
C ASN A 38 -4.04 8.75 -14.35
N ARG A 39 -4.63 8.03 -13.39
CA ARG A 39 -4.02 7.76 -12.08
C ARG A 39 -3.62 6.32 -12.04
N GLN A 40 -2.42 6.04 -11.56
CA GLN A 40 -1.86 4.69 -11.60
C GLN A 40 -1.07 4.35 -10.33
N TRP A 41 -1.06 3.10 -10.02
CA TRP A 41 -0.22 2.45 -9.04
C TRP A 41 0.07 1.05 -9.60
N TYR A 42 1.26 0.55 -9.57
CA TYR A 42 2.49 0.87 -8.89
C TYR A 42 3.30 1.90 -9.72
N PRO A 43 4.30 2.64 -9.10
CA PRO A 43 5.03 3.68 -9.81
C PRO A 43 5.73 3.18 -11.08
N ARG A 44 5.59 3.94 -12.16
CA ARG A 44 6.20 3.65 -13.45
C ARG A 44 6.84 4.90 -14.02
N ALA A 45 7.81 4.71 -14.93
CA ALA A 45 8.50 5.84 -15.54
C ALA A 45 7.55 6.69 -16.39
N LEU A 46 6.58 6.06 -17.03
CA LEU A 46 5.66 6.73 -17.96
C LEU A 46 4.21 6.34 -17.64
N CYS A 47 3.30 7.23 -18.03
CA CYS A 47 1.87 6.93 -17.93
C CYS A 47 1.52 5.70 -18.76
N THR A 48 0.82 4.76 -18.15
CA THR A 48 0.45 3.50 -18.80
C THR A 48 -0.61 3.68 -19.87
N ARG A 49 -1.28 4.84 -19.91
CA ARG A 49 -2.33 5.11 -20.89
C ARG A 49 -1.81 5.91 -22.09
N CYS A 50 -1.06 6.99 -21.87
CA CYS A 50 -0.66 7.89 -22.97
C CYS A 50 0.85 8.02 -23.14
N GLY A 51 1.67 7.46 -22.26
CA GLY A 51 3.12 7.49 -22.35
C GLY A 51 3.78 8.81 -21.91
N ALA A 52 3.01 9.76 -21.37
CA ALA A 52 3.59 10.98 -20.83
C ALA A 52 4.26 10.72 -19.48
N GLU A 53 5.11 11.65 -19.05
CA GLU A 53 5.77 11.55 -17.75
C GLU A 53 4.76 11.90 -16.64
N PRO A 54 4.54 10.99 -15.66
CA PRO A 54 3.56 11.25 -14.61
C PRO A 54 4.11 12.14 -13.51
N GLU A 55 3.19 12.74 -12.77
CA GLU A 55 3.48 13.49 -11.55
C GLU A 55 2.99 12.70 -10.34
N TRP A 56 3.27 13.19 -9.14
CA TRP A 56 2.83 12.56 -7.90
C TRP A 56 1.58 13.24 -7.36
N LEU A 57 0.66 12.41 -6.87
CA LEU A 57 -0.58 12.84 -6.22
C LEU A 57 -0.63 12.26 -4.82
N GLU A 58 -0.78 13.12 -3.82
CA GLU A 58 -0.96 12.65 -2.45
C GLU A 58 -2.41 12.23 -2.22
N CYS A 59 -2.58 11.03 -1.67
CA CYS A 59 -3.89 10.44 -1.42
C CYS A 59 -4.31 10.65 0.02
N ALA A 60 -5.63 10.65 0.26
CA ALA A 60 -6.19 10.76 1.60
C ALA A 60 -5.87 9.55 2.48
N GLY A 61 -5.56 8.41 1.86
CA GLY A 61 -5.26 7.19 2.62
C GLY A 61 -6.48 6.39 2.99
N SER A 62 -7.59 6.59 2.31
CA SER A 62 -8.84 5.86 2.51
C SER A 62 -9.16 5.01 1.30
N GLY A 63 -9.76 3.86 1.53
CA GLY A 63 -10.16 2.98 0.45
C GLY A 63 -11.11 1.89 0.91
N VAL A 64 -11.42 1.02 -0.02
CA VAL A 64 -12.36 -0.09 0.20
C VAL A 64 -11.73 -1.37 -0.32
N VAL A 65 -11.87 -2.44 0.44
CA VAL A 65 -11.35 -3.75 0.03
C VAL A 65 -12.11 -4.22 -1.22
N HIS A 66 -11.38 -4.37 -2.32
CA HIS A 66 -11.92 -4.90 -3.57
C HIS A 66 -11.97 -6.43 -3.51
N THR A 67 -10.88 -7.03 -3.06
CA THR A 67 -10.78 -8.48 -2.84
C THR A 67 -9.64 -8.74 -1.86
N TYR A 68 -9.60 -9.94 -1.30
CA TYR A 68 -8.56 -10.30 -0.36
C TYR A 68 -8.34 -11.80 -0.35
N THR A 69 -7.21 -12.20 0.23
CA THR A 69 -6.94 -13.59 0.57
C THR A 69 -6.34 -13.66 1.96
N VAL A 70 -6.50 -14.79 2.62
CA VAL A 70 -5.90 -15.05 3.93
C VAL A 70 -4.78 -16.05 3.72
N ILE A 71 -3.56 -15.63 4.08
CA ILE A 71 -2.38 -16.48 3.98
C ILE A 71 -2.27 -17.27 5.27
N ARG A 72 -2.41 -18.59 5.17
CA ARG A 72 -2.43 -19.46 6.35
C ARG A 72 -1.15 -20.27 6.49
N GLN A 73 -0.29 -20.26 5.49
CA GLN A 73 0.94 -21.03 5.48
C GLN A 73 2.02 -20.27 4.74
N MET A 74 3.12 -20.00 5.43
CA MET A 74 4.24 -19.26 4.87
C MET A 74 5.50 -19.64 5.65
N GLY A 75 6.53 -20.09 4.92
CA GLY A 75 7.78 -20.51 5.55
C GLY A 75 8.83 -19.43 5.68
N MET A 76 8.63 -18.25 5.08
CA MET A 76 9.62 -17.18 5.09
C MET A 76 9.70 -16.52 6.46
N GLU A 77 10.93 -16.25 6.91
CA GLU A 77 11.18 -15.56 8.17
C GLU A 77 10.43 -14.21 8.20
N GLY A 78 9.87 -13.86 9.34
CA GLY A 78 9.09 -12.64 9.51
C GLY A 78 7.62 -12.78 9.16
N PHE A 79 7.29 -13.65 8.21
CA PHE A 79 5.88 -13.94 7.86
C PHE A 79 5.36 -15.16 8.59
N ARG A 80 6.23 -16.12 8.86
CA ARG A 80 5.87 -17.41 9.44
C ARG A 80 5.11 -17.27 10.76
N ASP A 81 5.48 -16.28 11.57
CA ASP A 81 4.87 -16.05 12.88
C ASP A 81 3.62 -15.16 12.80
N GLU A 82 3.32 -14.63 11.60
CA GLU A 82 2.18 -13.74 11.40
C GLU A 82 0.98 -14.42 10.75
N VAL A 83 1.13 -15.68 10.31
CA VAL A 83 -0.02 -16.39 9.72
C VAL A 83 -1.06 -16.71 10.80
N PRO A 84 -2.36 -16.62 10.50
CA PRO A 84 -2.92 -16.16 9.25
C PRO A 84 -2.83 -14.64 9.12
N TYR A 85 -2.47 -14.16 7.94
CA TYR A 85 -2.48 -12.72 7.66
C TYR A 85 -3.21 -12.44 6.34
N VAL A 86 -3.63 -11.18 6.17
CA VAL A 86 -4.48 -10.79 5.05
C VAL A 86 -3.66 -10.03 4.01
N VAL A 87 -3.82 -10.42 2.74
CA VAL A 87 -3.36 -9.63 1.60
C VAL A 87 -4.60 -9.19 0.83
N ALA A 88 -4.73 -7.90 0.60
CA ALA A 88 -5.92 -7.33 -0.03
C ALA A 88 -5.55 -6.46 -1.22
N MET A 89 -6.48 -6.35 -2.17
CA MET A 89 -6.47 -5.32 -3.18
C MET A 89 -7.47 -4.25 -2.71
N ILE A 90 -7.02 -3.01 -2.66
CA ILE A 90 -7.78 -1.90 -2.07
C ILE A 90 -8.01 -0.86 -3.14
N ASP A 91 -9.26 -0.49 -3.36
CA ASP A 91 -9.62 0.60 -4.25
C ASP A 91 -9.54 1.90 -3.46
N LEU A 92 -8.56 2.74 -3.83
CA LEU A 92 -8.40 4.05 -3.19
C LEU A 92 -9.53 4.99 -3.61
N ASP A 93 -9.84 5.94 -2.73
CA ASP A 93 -10.82 6.99 -3.06
C ASP A 93 -10.44 7.74 -4.34
N GLU A 94 -9.13 7.86 -4.62
CA GLU A 94 -8.61 8.55 -5.80
C GLU A 94 -8.70 7.71 -7.09
N GLY A 95 -9.03 6.44 -6.98
CA GLY A 95 -9.26 5.55 -8.12
C GLY A 95 -8.31 4.37 -8.28
N PRO A 96 -6.99 4.51 -8.13
CA PRO A 96 -6.09 3.37 -8.31
C PRO A 96 -6.34 2.25 -7.30
N ARG A 97 -6.06 1.05 -7.74
CA ARG A 97 -6.12 -0.15 -6.89
C ARG A 97 -4.72 -0.49 -6.42
N VAL A 98 -4.54 -0.62 -5.12
CA VAL A 98 -3.25 -0.94 -4.51
C VAL A 98 -3.34 -2.27 -3.78
N MET A 99 -2.19 -2.90 -3.57
CA MET A 99 -2.10 -4.16 -2.82
C MET A 99 -1.40 -3.90 -1.49
N GLY A 100 -1.91 -4.50 -0.43
CA GLY A 100 -1.29 -4.39 0.88
C GLY A 100 -1.88 -5.34 1.90
N ASN A 101 -1.28 -5.36 3.07
CA ASN A 101 -1.82 -6.14 4.19
C ASN A 101 -2.91 -5.35 4.90
N VAL A 102 -3.93 -6.05 5.36
CA VAL A 102 -4.90 -5.50 6.31
C VAL A 102 -4.55 -6.02 7.69
N VAL A 103 -4.29 -5.10 8.60
CA VAL A 103 -3.86 -5.39 9.97
C VAL A 103 -4.93 -4.94 10.97
N ASP A 104 -4.74 -5.24 12.24
CA ASP A 104 -5.65 -4.86 13.32
C ASP A 104 -7.09 -5.37 13.09
N ILE A 105 -7.21 -6.54 12.48
CA ILE A 105 -8.49 -7.19 12.24
C ILE A 105 -8.33 -8.70 12.41
N ASP A 106 -9.35 -9.34 12.97
CA ASP A 106 -9.41 -10.80 12.95
C ASP A 106 -9.78 -11.24 11.54
N VAL A 107 -9.11 -12.28 11.04
CA VAL A 107 -9.33 -12.73 9.66
C VAL A 107 -10.78 -13.14 9.39
N VAL A 108 -11.51 -13.57 10.43
CA VAL A 108 -12.93 -13.92 10.27
C VAL A 108 -13.82 -12.71 10.00
N ASP A 109 -13.34 -11.52 10.32
CA ASP A 109 -14.09 -10.27 10.13
C ASP A 109 -13.80 -9.62 8.78
N MET A 110 -12.88 -10.17 7.99
CA MET A 110 -12.58 -9.66 6.67
C MET A 110 -13.76 -9.87 5.71
N ARG A 111 -14.00 -8.86 4.89
CA ARG A 111 -15.02 -8.95 3.84
C ARG A 111 -14.69 -8.01 2.69
N ILE A 112 -15.19 -8.33 1.51
CA ILE A 112 -15.19 -7.42 0.37
C ILE A 112 -16.09 -6.24 0.72
N GLY A 113 -15.64 -5.04 0.41
CA GLY A 113 -16.38 -3.81 0.73
C GLY A 113 -16.02 -3.20 2.07
N LEU A 114 -15.12 -3.81 2.84
CA LEU A 114 -14.67 -3.25 4.11
C LEU A 114 -13.96 -1.92 3.86
N SER A 115 -14.38 -0.87 4.58
CA SER A 115 -13.69 0.43 4.55
C SER A 115 -12.42 0.35 5.36
N VAL A 116 -11.32 0.81 4.77
CA VAL A 116 -9.99 0.75 5.39
C VAL A 116 -9.29 2.09 5.29
N GLU A 117 -8.33 2.30 6.18
CA GLU A 117 -7.46 3.47 6.16
C GLU A 117 -6.01 3.02 6.25
N VAL A 118 -5.12 3.80 5.66
CA VAL A 118 -3.69 3.47 5.62
C VAL A 118 -3.04 3.75 6.98
N VAL A 119 -2.11 2.87 7.33
CA VAL A 119 -1.14 3.08 8.42
C VAL A 119 0.23 2.77 7.85
N PHE A 120 1.28 3.35 8.42
CA PHE A 120 2.62 3.23 7.86
C PHE A 120 3.57 2.61 8.86
N VAL A 121 4.46 1.75 8.35
CA VAL A 121 5.55 1.18 9.14
C VAL A 121 6.86 1.66 8.55
N GLY A 122 7.65 2.40 9.32
CA GLY A 122 8.99 2.79 8.90
C GLY A 122 9.93 1.60 9.06
N VAL A 123 10.57 1.18 7.97
CA VAL A 123 11.44 -0.02 7.97
C VAL A 123 12.90 0.32 7.63
N ALA A 124 13.15 1.50 7.08
CA ALA A 124 14.48 2.03 6.81
C ALA A 124 14.39 3.56 6.78
N ASP A 125 15.53 4.25 6.68
CA ASP A 125 15.56 5.72 6.73
C ASP A 125 14.76 6.35 5.58
N ASP A 126 14.71 5.68 4.44
CA ASP A 126 14.05 6.17 3.23
C ASP A 126 12.89 5.28 2.77
N VAL A 127 12.43 4.37 3.62
CA VAL A 127 11.38 3.41 3.25
C VAL A 127 10.35 3.28 4.36
N GLY A 128 9.09 3.58 4.02
CA GLY A 128 7.94 3.20 4.80
C GLY A 128 7.09 2.21 4.01
N ILE A 129 6.40 1.33 4.71
CA ILE A 129 5.49 0.37 4.07
C ILE A 129 4.06 0.73 4.46
N PRO A 130 3.20 1.06 3.49
CA PRO A 130 1.78 1.24 3.76
C PRO A 130 1.15 -0.10 4.13
N GLN A 131 0.39 -0.10 5.19
CA GLN A 131 -0.50 -1.19 5.56
C GLN A 131 -1.89 -0.60 5.79
N TRP A 132 -2.88 -1.42 5.97
CA TRP A 132 -4.26 -0.97 6.04
C TRP A 132 -4.93 -1.53 7.28
N ARG A 133 -5.83 -0.77 7.87
CA ARG A 133 -6.63 -1.24 9.00
C ARG A 133 -8.09 -0.85 8.77
N PRO A 134 -9.05 -1.52 9.43
CA PRO A 134 -10.45 -1.11 9.34
C PRO A 134 -10.60 0.36 9.74
N ARG A 135 -11.36 1.09 8.92
CA ARG A 135 -11.67 2.48 9.23
C ARG A 135 -12.81 2.52 10.22
N ALA A 136 -12.65 3.34 11.27
CA ALA A 136 -13.71 3.50 12.26
C ALA A 136 -14.97 4.02 11.60
N ALA A 137 -16.11 3.42 11.95
CA ALA A 137 -17.41 3.89 11.50
C ALA A 137 -17.70 5.22 12.16
N GLY A 138 -18.10 6.19 11.35
CA GLY A 138 -18.44 7.47 11.98
C GLY A 138 -18.47 8.61 11.10
#